data_3ffd0a23e43b6e49984d637fdd358d97
#
_entry.id   3ffd0a23e43b6e49984d637fdd358d97
#
_cell.length_a   1.000
_cell.length_b   1.000
_cell.length_c   1.000
_cell.angle_alpha   90.00
_cell.angle_beta   90.00
_cell.angle_gamma   90.00
#
_symmetry.space_group_name_H-M   'P 1'
#
loop_
_entity.id
_entity.type
_entity.pdbx_description
1 polymer ?
#
loop_
_entity_poly.entity_id
_entity_poly.type
_entity_poly.pdbx_seq_one_letter_code
_entity_poly.pdbx_strand_id
1 'polypeptide(L)'
;MKRRDFVLYLSSVVPAAYTVRAAEPQPSPASWRTFDVITSVDIASPAGTTLLWIPVPSTATTDYQRSLGTTWEAPGASKADLVKVPGYDVTMLRVEWPDPTQINPVTVKSRVTTRDRQVDVAAKPKRVVEAPKVLHTYLQPTNLMPTDGIVRETAEKITRSAHGDVEKARALYEWVVENTSRDPKTAGCGLGDVASLLKSGYLGGKCADLNGLFVAMCRSLRIPARDSYGVRVADSRRGYKCLGKSGDISKAQHCRAEFYTAALGWVPVDPADVRKVVLEEEVGGLPLSHPKVQAARAALFGSWEMNWIVYNHGHDVALPGSRGLPIPFLMYPNAETAEGRLNSLDPTTFRYEIHSREV
;
A
#
# COMPACT_ATOMS: atom_id res chain seq x y z
N MET A 1 57.92 19.07 61.16
CA MET A 1 56.63 18.36 60.95
C MET A 1 55.65 19.33 60.28
N LYS A 2 55.38 19.21 58.97
CA LYS A 2 54.42 20.10 58.25
C LYS A 2 53.16 19.35 58.07
N ARG A 3 52.04 19.87 58.58
CA ARG A 3 50.68 19.35 58.34
C ARG A 3 50.29 19.66 56.87
N ARG A 4 49.80 18.67 56.13
CA ARG A 4 49.19 18.86 54.86
C ARG A 4 47.67 18.89 55.07
N ASP A 5 47.04 20.01 54.68
CA ASP A 5 45.58 20.16 54.62
C ASP A 5 45.04 19.48 53.38
N PHE A 6 44.06 18.55 53.58
CA PHE A 6 43.33 17.87 52.55
C PHE A 6 42.04 18.63 52.27
N VAL A 7 41.96 19.26 51.10
CA VAL A 7 40.72 19.92 50.65
C VAL A 7 39.88 18.89 49.91
N LEU A 8 38.72 18.53 50.47
CA LEU A 8 37.71 17.71 49.84
C LEU A 8 36.85 18.57 48.89
N TYR A 9 36.96 18.35 47.59
CA TYR A 9 36.00 18.87 46.60
C TYR A 9 34.76 17.98 46.60
N LEU A 10 33.64 18.48 47.09
CA LEU A 10 32.30 17.91 46.92
C LEU A 10 31.79 18.32 45.54
N SER A 11 31.83 17.40 44.58
CA SER A 11 31.18 17.55 43.28
C SER A 11 29.68 17.28 43.43
N SER A 12 28.87 18.34 43.40
CA SER A 12 27.41 18.22 43.36
C SER A 12 26.99 17.76 41.96
N VAL A 13 26.60 16.49 41.81
CA VAL A 13 25.95 15.99 40.63
C VAL A 13 24.48 16.43 40.67
N VAL A 14 24.14 17.39 39.82
CA VAL A 14 22.73 17.78 39.58
C VAL A 14 22.10 16.72 38.65
N PRO A 15 21.06 16.03 39.07
CA PRO A 15 20.37 15.09 38.17
C PRO A 15 19.65 15.89 37.06
N ALA A 16 20.01 15.64 35.81
CA ALA A 16 19.27 16.15 34.66
C ALA A 16 17.86 15.55 34.68
N ALA A 17 16.86 16.37 34.95
CA ALA A 17 15.46 15.99 34.83
C ALA A 17 15.14 15.82 33.35
N TYR A 18 15.06 14.57 32.89
CA TYR A 18 14.48 14.25 31.61
C TYR A 18 12.97 14.51 31.68
N THR A 19 12.53 15.62 31.14
CA THR A 19 11.12 15.87 30.90
C THR A 19 10.68 14.93 29.76
N VAL A 20 10.03 13.85 30.11
CA VAL A 20 9.27 13.04 29.16
C VAL A 20 8.18 13.94 28.61
N ARG A 21 8.39 14.47 27.41
CA ARG A 21 7.36 15.21 26.67
C ARG A 21 6.24 14.22 26.43
N ALA A 22 5.07 14.45 27.03
CA ALA A 22 3.88 13.65 26.77
C ALA A 22 3.67 13.59 25.26
N ALA A 23 3.46 12.37 24.74
CA ALA A 23 3.10 12.17 23.35
C ALA A 23 1.87 13.05 23.06
N GLU A 24 1.93 13.86 22.01
CA GLU A 24 0.77 14.63 21.56
C GLU A 24 -0.41 13.67 21.38
N PRO A 25 -1.61 14.04 21.85
CA PRO A 25 -2.77 13.16 21.72
C PRO A 25 -2.98 12.84 20.26
N GLN A 26 -2.96 11.54 19.94
CA GLN A 26 -3.33 11.05 18.61
C GLN A 26 -4.73 11.61 18.28
N PRO A 27 -4.94 12.20 17.09
CA PRO A 27 -6.24 12.74 16.75
C PRO A 27 -7.30 11.63 16.90
N SER A 28 -8.38 11.97 17.57
CA SER A 28 -9.60 11.12 17.66
C SER A 28 -9.89 10.49 16.30
N PRO A 29 -10.49 9.27 16.25
CA PRO A 29 -10.85 8.63 14.99
C PRO A 29 -11.58 9.64 14.12
N ALA A 30 -10.91 10.09 13.07
CA ALA A 30 -11.25 11.28 12.34
C ALA A 30 -12.66 11.14 11.73
N SER A 31 -13.34 12.26 11.63
CA SER A 31 -14.56 12.37 10.83
C SER A 31 -14.36 11.83 9.42
N TRP A 32 -15.42 11.29 8.83
CA TRP A 32 -15.40 10.88 7.43
C TRP A 32 -15.03 12.06 6.52
N ARG A 33 -14.15 11.81 5.57
CA ARG A 33 -13.73 12.74 4.51
C ARG A 33 -14.24 12.21 3.18
N THR A 34 -14.74 13.06 2.32
CA THR A 34 -15.27 12.67 1.01
C THR A 34 -14.40 13.22 -0.10
N PHE A 35 -14.13 12.40 -1.10
CA PHE A 35 -13.28 12.74 -2.23
C PHE A 35 -13.98 12.43 -3.55
N ASP A 36 -13.90 13.36 -4.50
CA ASP A 36 -14.11 13.08 -5.92
C ASP A 36 -12.75 12.72 -6.52
N VAL A 37 -12.66 11.55 -7.14
CA VAL A 37 -11.48 11.07 -7.88
C VAL A 37 -11.85 10.95 -9.34
N ILE A 38 -11.15 11.68 -10.20
CA ILE A 38 -11.39 11.72 -11.64
C ILE A 38 -10.18 11.12 -12.33
N THR A 39 -10.37 10.04 -13.08
CA THR A 39 -9.35 9.41 -13.92
C THR A 39 -9.69 9.65 -15.38
N SER A 40 -8.79 10.27 -16.10
CA SER A 40 -8.89 10.46 -17.56
C SER A 40 -7.82 9.62 -18.24
N VAL A 41 -8.19 8.88 -19.29
CA VAL A 41 -7.29 7.99 -20.02
C VAL A 41 -7.36 8.30 -21.50
N ASP A 42 -6.17 8.43 -22.12
CA ASP A 42 -5.98 8.68 -23.55
C ASP A 42 -5.03 7.63 -24.15
N ILE A 43 -5.48 6.92 -25.19
CA ILE A 43 -4.69 5.91 -25.90
C ILE A 43 -4.10 6.55 -27.14
N ALA A 44 -2.82 6.92 -27.06
CA ALA A 44 -2.16 7.69 -28.12
C ALA A 44 -1.87 6.88 -29.39
N SER A 45 -1.77 5.55 -29.28
CA SER A 45 -1.44 4.67 -30.41
C SER A 45 -2.41 3.50 -30.49
N PRO A 46 -3.69 3.75 -30.86
CA PRO A 46 -4.66 2.66 -30.99
C PRO A 46 -4.35 1.80 -32.24
N ALA A 47 -4.55 0.49 -32.12
CA ALA A 47 -4.38 -0.46 -33.21
C ALA A 47 -5.42 -1.57 -33.16
N GLY A 48 -6.32 -1.62 -34.15
CA GLY A 48 -7.40 -2.59 -34.20
C GLY A 48 -8.30 -2.57 -32.98
N THR A 49 -8.89 -3.71 -32.62
CA THR A 49 -9.73 -3.83 -31.42
C THR A 49 -8.92 -3.46 -30.19
N THR A 50 -9.41 -2.49 -29.43
CA THR A 50 -8.74 -1.94 -28.25
C THR A 50 -9.62 -2.14 -27.02
N LEU A 51 -9.00 -2.62 -25.95
CA LEU A 51 -9.59 -2.81 -24.62
C LEU A 51 -8.89 -1.90 -23.61
N LEU A 52 -9.67 -1.34 -22.72
CA LEU A 52 -9.18 -0.51 -21.60
C LEU A 52 -9.79 -1.00 -20.29
N TRP A 53 -8.98 -1.07 -19.24
CA TRP A 53 -9.40 -1.42 -17.89
C TRP A 53 -8.91 -0.36 -16.92
N ILE A 54 -9.84 0.27 -16.23
CA ILE A 54 -9.55 1.33 -15.25
C ILE A 54 -9.96 0.83 -13.86
N PRO A 55 -9.03 0.75 -12.88
CA PRO A 55 -9.40 0.41 -11.51
C PRO A 55 -10.36 1.46 -10.95
N VAL A 56 -11.38 0.99 -10.24
CA VAL A 56 -12.32 1.85 -9.51
C VAL A 56 -12.26 1.53 -8.02
N PRO A 57 -12.64 2.47 -7.14
CA PRO A 57 -12.63 2.22 -5.71
C PRO A 57 -13.43 0.97 -5.33
N SER A 58 -12.90 0.18 -4.39
CA SER A 58 -13.58 -1.00 -3.87
C SER A 58 -15.01 -0.67 -3.47
N THR A 59 -15.94 -1.51 -3.89
CA THR A 59 -17.36 -1.40 -3.56
C THR A 59 -17.69 -2.06 -2.22
N ALA A 60 -16.73 -2.74 -1.58
CA ALA A 60 -16.88 -3.27 -0.24
C ALA A 60 -17.05 -2.13 0.77
N THR A 61 -18.10 -2.21 1.56
CA THR A 61 -18.30 -1.26 2.68
C THR A 61 -17.46 -1.72 3.86
N THR A 62 -16.52 -0.88 4.26
CA THR A 62 -15.68 -1.09 5.45
C THR A 62 -15.96 -0.02 6.49
N ASP A 63 -15.37 -0.16 7.66
CA ASP A 63 -15.42 0.85 8.71
C ASP A 63 -14.51 2.06 8.43
N TYR A 64 -13.73 2.03 7.36
CA TYR A 64 -12.78 3.09 6.97
C TYR A 64 -12.95 3.62 5.55
N GLN A 65 -13.68 2.92 4.67
CA GLN A 65 -13.96 3.37 3.30
C GLN A 65 -15.36 2.94 2.84
N ARG A 66 -16.04 3.82 2.10
CA ARG A 66 -17.32 3.56 1.42
C ARG A 66 -17.30 4.20 0.05
N SER A 67 -17.59 3.43 -1.00
CA SER A 67 -17.87 3.98 -2.33
C SER A 67 -19.25 4.60 -2.34
N LEU A 68 -19.35 5.81 -2.86
CA LEU A 68 -20.63 6.54 -3.03
C LEU A 68 -21.09 6.54 -4.51
N GLY A 69 -20.36 5.82 -5.38
CA GLY A 69 -20.72 5.63 -6.78
C GLY A 69 -19.58 5.99 -7.74
N THR A 70 -19.68 5.40 -8.92
CA THR A 70 -18.76 5.64 -10.04
C THR A 70 -19.57 5.87 -11.31
N THR A 71 -19.26 6.93 -12.04
CA THR A 71 -19.82 7.27 -13.35
C THR A 71 -18.68 7.42 -14.36
N TRP A 72 -18.99 7.29 -15.65
CA TRP A 72 -17.98 7.40 -16.70
C TRP A 72 -18.56 7.95 -17.99
N GLU A 73 -17.67 8.48 -18.81
CA GLU A 73 -17.90 8.84 -20.19
C GLU A 73 -16.87 8.11 -21.05
N ALA A 74 -17.32 7.35 -22.05
CA ALA A 74 -16.50 6.57 -22.97
C ALA A 74 -17.00 6.75 -24.40
N PRO A 75 -16.78 7.93 -25.01
CA PRO A 75 -17.29 8.23 -26.34
C PRO A 75 -16.75 7.27 -27.40
N GLY A 76 -17.60 6.84 -28.35
CA GLY A 76 -17.24 5.92 -29.41
C GLY A 76 -17.05 4.46 -28.99
N ALA A 77 -17.12 4.15 -27.70
CA ALA A 77 -17.02 2.77 -27.23
C ALA A 77 -18.27 1.96 -27.62
N SER A 78 -18.05 0.74 -28.07
CA SER A 78 -19.14 -0.23 -28.29
C SER A 78 -19.66 -0.82 -26.98
N LYS A 79 -18.80 -0.86 -25.96
CA LYS A 79 -19.13 -1.33 -24.62
C LYS A 79 -18.34 -0.60 -23.56
N ALA A 80 -19.00 -0.23 -22.46
CA ALA A 80 -18.38 0.33 -21.28
C ALA A 80 -19.18 -0.09 -20.05
N ASP A 81 -18.63 -0.97 -19.21
CA ASP A 81 -19.31 -1.54 -18.06
C ASP A 81 -18.38 -1.83 -16.89
N LEU A 82 -18.91 -1.78 -15.67
CA LEU A 82 -18.19 -2.23 -14.49
C LEU A 82 -18.20 -3.76 -14.45
N VAL A 83 -17.00 -4.33 -14.38
CA VAL A 83 -16.79 -5.78 -14.29
C VAL A 83 -16.09 -6.15 -13.01
N LYS A 84 -16.46 -7.31 -12.45
CA LYS A 84 -15.80 -7.90 -11.28
C LYS A 84 -14.96 -9.10 -11.67
N VAL A 85 -13.78 -9.22 -11.06
CA VAL A 85 -12.94 -10.40 -11.23
C VAL A 85 -13.31 -11.44 -10.16
N PRO A 86 -13.61 -12.69 -10.53
CA PRO A 86 -13.90 -13.74 -9.57
C PRO A 86 -12.73 -14.01 -8.62
N GLY A 87 -13.03 -14.31 -7.37
CA GLY A 87 -12.03 -14.72 -6.37
C GLY A 87 -11.47 -13.59 -5.51
N TYR A 88 -11.46 -12.37 -6.04
CA TYR A 88 -11.04 -11.17 -5.30
C TYR A 88 -12.11 -10.07 -5.36
N ASP A 89 -12.02 -9.11 -4.45
CA ASP A 89 -12.83 -7.87 -4.54
C ASP A 89 -12.13 -6.88 -5.49
N VAL A 90 -12.12 -7.23 -6.78
CA VAL A 90 -11.58 -6.40 -7.85
C VAL A 90 -12.72 -5.94 -8.74
N THR A 91 -12.96 -4.64 -8.78
CA THR A 91 -13.89 -4.02 -9.71
C THR A 91 -13.12 -3.05 -10.60
N MET A 92 -13.44 -3.06 -11.90
CA MET A 92 -12.84 -2.16 -12.88
C MET A 92 -13.87 -1.71 -13.90
N LEU A 93 -13.71 -0.54 -14.48
CA LEU A 93 -14.39 -0.17 -15.70
C LEU A 93 -13.67 -0.87 -16.88
N ARG A 94 -14.40 -1.66 -17.66
CA ARG A 94 -13.94 -2.23 -18.93
C ARG A 94 -14.56 -1.46 -20.07
N VAL A 95 -13.73 -1.00 -21.01
CA VAL A 95 -14.17 -0.29 -22.22
C VAL A 95 -13.64 -1.03 -23.44
N GLU A 96 -14.42 -1.08 -24.52
CA GLU A 96 -14.09 -1.78 -25.75
C GLU A 96 -14.42 -0.95 -26.97
N TRP A 97 -13.45 -0.87 -27.89
CA TRP A 97 -13.59 -0.28 -29.23
C TRP A 97 -13.16 -1.30 -30.28
N PRO A 98 -14.09 -1.82 -31.10
CA PRO A 98 -13.72 -2.66 -32.24
C PRO A 98 -12.96 -1.91 -33.32
N ASP A 99 -13.28 -0.61 -33.49
CA ASP A 99 -12.69 0.27 -34.48
C ASP A 99 -11.77 1.30 -33.80
N PRO A 100 -10.45 1.31 -34.10
CA PRO A 100 -9.50 2.23 -33.51
C PRO A 100 -9.75 3.70 -33.84
N THR A 101 -10.48 4.00 -34.94
CA THR A 101 -10.82 5.39 -35.31
C THR A 101 -11.88 6.02 -34.41
N GLN A 102 -12.58 5.22 -33.62
CA GLN A 102 -13.63 5.67 -32.70
C GLN A 102 -13.11 5.90 -31.27
N ILE A 103 -11.82 5.67 -31.02
CA ILE A 103 -11.24 5.84 -29.68
C ILE A 103 -11.17 7.31 -29.33
N ASN A 104 -11.73 7.65 -28.19
CA ASN A 104 -11.73 8.95 -27.60
C ASN A 104 -11.30 8.83 -26.12
N PRO A 105 -10.81 9.91 -25.51
CA PRO A 105 -10.49 9.89 -24.08
C PRO A 105 -11.67 9.43 -23.23
N VAL A 106 -11.37 8.57 -22.26
CA VAL A 106 -12.33 8.06 -21.28
C VAL A 106 -12.15 8.82 -19.97
N THR A 107 -13.25 9.26 -19.41
CA THR A 107 -13.26 9.88 -18.08
C THR A 107 -14.08 9.04 -17.11
N VAL A 108 -13.50 8.72 -15.95
CA VAL A 108 -14.16 8.02 -14.84
C VAL A 108 -14.16 8.93 -13.62
N LYS A 109 -15.34 9.13 -13.04
CA LYS A 109 -15.51 9.89 -11.80
C LYS A 109 -16.05 8.97 -10.71
N SER A 110 -15.28 8.82 -9.63
CA SER A 110 -15.68 8.07 -8.44
C SER A 110 -15.79 8.99 -7.24
N ARG A 111 -16.85 8.83 -6.44
CA ARG A 111 -16.98 9.51 -5.15
C ARG A 111 -16.81 8.48 -4.03
N VAL A 112 -15.90 8.78 -3.09
CA VAL A 112 -15.52 7.89 -2.00
C VAL A 112 -15.44 8.66 -0.70
N THR A 113 -15.94 8.08 0.38
CA THR A 113 -15.72 8.62 1.71
C THR A 113 -14.79 7.70 2.51
N THR A 114 -13.86 8.30 3.26
CA THR A 114 -12.84 7.60 4.05
C THR A 114 -12.74 8.19 5.45
N ARG A 115 -12.28 7.39 6.41
CA ARG A 115 -11.82 7.86 7.72
C ARG A 115 -10.61 7.06 8.18
N ASP A 116 -9.76 7.64 9.03
CA ASP A 116 -8.58 6.99 9.55
C ASP A 116 -8.91 5.64 10.19
N ARG A 117 -8.06 4.66 9.92
CA ARG A 117 -8.18 3.30 10.42
C ARG A 117 -7.14 3.06 11.50
N GLN A 118 -7.60 2.51 12.63
CA GLN A 118 -6.74 2.16 13.73
C GLN A 118 -7.20 0.85 14.38
N VAL A 119 -6.25 -0.04 14.62
CA VAL A 119 -6.42 -1.27 15.38
C VAL A 119 -5.40 -1.24 16.52
N ASP A 120 -5.88 -1.24 17.76
CA ASP A 120 -5.03 -1.35 18.93
C ASP A 120 -4.53 -2.80 19.04
N VAL A 121 -3.27 -3.02 18.70
CA VAL A 121 -2.65 -4.35 18.72
C VAL A 121 -2.34 -4.86 20.12
N ALA A 122 -2.41 -4.01 21.15
CA ALA A 122 -2.27 -4.36 22.55
C ALA A 122 -3.62 -4.58 23.25
N ALA A 123 -4.74 -4.33 22.54
CA ALA A 123 -6.07 -4.50 23.11
C ALA A 123 -6.33 -5.95 23.53
N LYS A 124 -7.20 -6.12 24.53
CA LYS A 124 -7.67 -7.44 24.91
C LYS A 124 -8.28 -8.15 23.70
N PRO A 125 -7.93 -9.43 23.46
CA PRO A 125 -8.44 -10.18 22.32
C PRO A 125 -9.98 -10.15 22.28
N LYS A 126 -10.54 -9.78 21.13
CA LYS A 126 -11.95 -9.96 20.81
C LYS A 126 -12.00 -10.94 19.65
N ARG A 127 -12.83 -11.97 19.74
CA ARG A 127 -12.97 -12.88 18.61
C ARG A 127 -13.61 -12.14 17.43
N VAL A 128 -12.80 -11.86 16.40
CA VAL A 128 -13.27 -11.34 15.13
C VAL A 128 -13.34 -12.51 14.14
N VAL A 129 -14.49 -12.70 13.54
CA VAL A 129 -14.72 -13.82 12.60
C VAL A 129 -14.70 -13.27 11.20
N GLU A 130 -13.78 -13.78 10.40
CA GLU A 130 -13.77 -13.58 8.94
C GLU A 130 -14.22 -14.86 8.24
N ALA A 131 -14.81 -14.76 7.05
CA ALA A 131 -15.26 -15.90 6.30
C ALA A 131 -14.07 -16.83 5.94
N PRO A 132 -14.17 -18.15 6.20
CA PRO A 132 -13.07 -19.09 5.94
C PRO A 132 -12.54 -19.02 4.51
N LYS A 133 -13.41 -18.78 3.52
CA LYS A 133 -13.04 -18.64 2.12
C LYS A 133 -12.12 -17.42 1.91
N VAL A 134 -12.39 -16.30 2.58
CA VAL A 134 -11.56 -15.08 2.51
C VAL A 134 -10.19 -15.37 3.10
N LEU A 135 -10.13 -15.96 4.30
CA LEU A 135 -8.86 -16.31 4.92
C LEU A 135 -8.06 -17.31 4.08
N HIS A 136 -8.74 -18.29 3.49
CA HIS A 136 -8.10 -19.25 2.59
C HIS A 136 -7.47 -18.56 1.39
N THR A 137 -8.17 -17.62 0.73
CA THR A 137 -7.65 -16.85 -0.41
C THR A 137 -6.35 -16.13 -0.03
N TYR A 138 -6.32 -15.47 1.12
CA TYR A 138 -5.16 -14.69 1.55
C TYR A 138 -4.08 -15.48 2.31
N LEU A 139 -4.17 -16.81 2.27
CA LEU A 139 -3.11 -17.76 2.63
C LEU A 139 -2.42 -18.38 1.41
N GLN A 140 -3.00 -18.23 0.21
CA GLN A 140 -2.46 -18.85 -0.99
C GLN A 140 -1.24 -18.11 -1.53
N PRO A 141 -0.28 -18.81 -2.14
CA PRO A 141 0.76 -18.18 -2.95
C PRO A 141 0.15 -17.49 -4.17
N THR A 142 0.91 -16.60 -4.77
CA THR A 142 0.63 -16.01 -6.07
C THR A 142 1.86 -16.17 -6.97
N ASN A 143 1.77 -15.84 -8.26
CA ASN A 143 2.88 -16.01 -9.19
C ASN A 143 4.17 -15.32 -8.74
N LEU A 144 4.06 -14.12 -8.13
CA LEU A 144 5.21 -13.35 -7.69
C LEU A 144 5.47 -13.43 -6.17
N MET A 145 4.56 -14.05 -5.42
CA MET A 145 4.67 -14.20 -3.96
C MET A 145 4.52 -15.68 -3.56
N PRO A 146 5.54 -16.51 -3.76
CA PRO A 146 5.54 -17.89 -3.24
C PRO A 146 5.56 -17.89 -1.71
N THR A 147 5.07 -18.97 -1.12
CA THR A 147 4.99 -19.15 0.35
C THR A 147 5.91 -20.24 0.88
N ASP A 148 6.81 -20.73 0.04
CA ASP A 148 7.81 -21.78 0.33
C ASP A 148 9.24 -21.32 0.02
N GLY A 149 10.19 -22.23 0.07
CA GLY A 149 11.61 -21.98 -0.24
C GLY A 149 12.17 -20.80 0.54
N ILE A 150 12.90 -19.93 -0.16
CA ILE A 150 13.61 -18.78 0.44
C ILE A 150 12.69 -17.84 1.23
N VAL A 151 11.41 -17.71 0.82
CA VAL A 151 10.44 -16.84 1.53
C VAL A 151 10.15 -17.42 2.92
N ARG A 152 9.83 -18.71 2.99
CA ARG A 152 9.58 -19.40 4.25
C ARG A 152 10.82 -19.44 5.13
N GLU A 153 11.96 -19.85 4.58
CA GLU A 153 13.22 -19.92 5.32
C GLU A 153 13.59 -18.58 5.95
N THR A 154 13.42 -17.48 5.19
CA THR A 154 13.66 -16.12 5.68
C THR A 154 12.67 -15.77 6.79
N ALA A 155 11.39 -16.02 6.60
CA ALA A 155 10.36 -15.72 7.59
C ALA A 155 10.53 -16.50 8.90
N GLU A 156 10.83 -17.79 8.83
CA GLU A 156 11.10 -18.65 10.01
C GLU A 156 12.35 -18.19 10.76
N LYS A 157 13.40 -17.78 10.04
CA LYS A 157 14.62 -17.23 10.66
C LYS A 157 14.34 -15.95 11.44
N ILE A 158 13.56 -15.02 10.84
CA ILE A 158 13.20 -13.73 11.46
C ILE A 158 12.34 -13.94 12.70
N THR A 159 11.41 -14.88 12.65
CA THR A 159 10.39 -15.06 13.69
C THR A 159 10.73 -16.14 14.73
N ARG A 160 11.98 -16.63 14.76
CA ARG A 160 12.40 -17.74 15.62
C ARG A 160 12.05 -17.56 17.10
N SER A 161 12.11 -16.32 17.61
CA SER A 161 11.82 -16.00 19.03
C SER A 161 10.43 -15.38 19.24
N ALA A 162 9.64 -15.24 18.18
CA ALA A 162 8.32 -14.62 18.27
C ALA A 162 7.23 -15.66 18.55
N HIS A 163 6.31 -15.33 19.45
CA HIS A 163 5.21 -16.21 19.87
C HIS A 163 3.85 -15.63 19.42
N GLY A 164 3.08 -16.44 18.67
CA GLY A 164 1.79 -16.02 18.15
C GLY A 164 1.87 -15.09 16.94
N ASP A 165 0.74 -14.88 16.28
CA ASP A 165 0.69 -14.25 14.96
C ASP A 165 1.04 -12.75 14.98
N VAL A 166 0.65 -12.04 16.05
CA VAL A 166 0.93 -10.60 16.17
C VAL A 166 2.42 -10.34 16.34
N GLU A 167 3.11 -11.11 17.20
CA GLU A 167 4.55 -10.95 17.40
C GLU A 167 5.34 -11.35 16.15
N LYS A 168 4.93 -12.43 15.48
CA LYS A 168 5.54 -12.83 14.19
C LYS A 168 5.37 -11.74 13.14
N ALA A 169 4.15 -11.23 12.96
CA ALA A 169 3.91 -10.12 12.02
C ALA A 169 4.69 -8.86 12.39
N ARG A 170 4.82 -8.55 13.69
CA ARG A 170 5.67 -7.44 14.15
C ARG A 170 7.13 -7.68 13.78
N ALA A 171 7.68 -8.86 14.04
CA ALA A 171 9.06 -9.19 13.73
C ALA A 171 9.33 -9.07 12.21
N LEU A 172 8.40 -9.53 11.37
CA LEU A 172 8.48 -9.40 9.91
C LEU A 172 8.43 -7.92 9.46
N TYR A 173 7.52 -7.14 10.04
CA TYR A 173 7.39 -5.71 9.76
C TYR A 173 8.68 -4.96 10.11
N GLU A 174 9.21 -5.18 11.32
CA GLU A 174 10.43 -4.54 11.78
C GLU A 174 11.63 -4.94 10.91
N TRP A 175 11.69 -6.23 10.53
CA TRP A 175 12.76 -6.70 9.65
C TRP A 175 12.71 -6.03 8.27
N VAL A 176 11.52 -5.89 7.68
CA VAL A 176 11.37 -5.15 6.40
C VAL A 176 11.82 -3.70 6.57
N VAL A 177 11.39 -3.02 7.63
CA VAL A 177 11.81 -1.64 7.90
C VAL A 177 13.33 -1.53 8.06
N GLU A 178 13.99 -2.48 8.69
CA GLU A 178 15.44 -2.41 8.98
C GLU A 178 16.33 -2.85 7.81
N ASN A 179 15.89 -3.85 7.06
CA ASN A 179 16.74 -4.53 6.08
C ASN A 179 16.46 -4.17 4.62
N THR A 180 15.40 -3.42 4.33
CA THR A 180 15.09 -2.98 2.96
C THR A 180 15.41 -1.51 2.75
N SER A 181 15.34 -1.07 1.51
CA SER A 181 15.45 0.34 1.14
C SER A 181 14.43 0.73 0.07
N ARG A 182 13.96 1.98 0.13
CA ARG A 182 13.19 2.53 -0.99
C ARG A 182 14.16 2.89 -2.12
N ASP A 183 13.93 2.33 -3.31
CA ASP A 183 14.74 2.61 -4.50
C ASP A 183 13.96 3.51 -5.48
N PRO A 184 14.36 4.79 -5.66
CA PRO A 184 13.69 5.71 -6.56
C PRO A 184 13.77 5.29 -8.03
N LYS A 185 14.74 4.45 -8.42
CA LYS A 185 14.92 3.95 -9.79
C LYS A 185 13.91 2.85 -10.16
N THR A 186 13.27 2.22 -9.18
CA THR A 186 12.22 1.23 -9.43
C THR A 186 11.07 1.86 -10.22
N ALA A 187 10.69 1.24 -11.34
CA ALA A 187 9.58 1.71 -12.16
C ALA A 187 8.23 1.59 -11.43
N GLY A 188 7.37 2.59 -11.55
CA GLY A 188 6.05 2.61 -10.92
C GLY A 188 6.11 2.34 -9.42
N CYS A 189 5.37 1.34 -8.96
CA CYS A 189 5.34 0.86 -7.57
C CYS A 189 6.19 -0.39 -7.30
N GLY A 190 6.94 -0.87 -8.28
CA GLY A 190 7.63 -2.16 -8.27
C GLY A 190 6.78 -3.29 -8.83
N LEU A 191 7.33 -4.49 -8.86
CA LEU A 191 6.68 -5.69 -9.39
C LEU A 191 6.06 -6.56 -8.29
N GLY A 192 6.63 -6.55 -7.08
CA GLY A 192 6.26 -7.46 -6.00
C GLY A 192 6.79 -8.89 -6.20
N ASP A 193 7.89 -9.06 -6.96
CA ASP A 193 8.55 -10.37 -7.12
C ASP A 193 9.45 -10.66 -5.89
N VAL A 194 8.81 -11.23 -4.88
CA VAL A 194 9.40 -11.43 -3.56
C VAL A 194 10.56 -12.43 -3.58
N ALA A 195 10.43 -13.52 -4.34
CA ALA A 195 11.49 -14.54 -4.40
C ALA A 195 12.74 -13.99 -5.08
N SER A 196 12.58 -13.26 -6.18
CA SER A 196 13.70 -12.61 -6.88
C SER A 196 14.35 -11.53 -6.03
N LEU A 197 13.56 -10.73 -5.30
CA LEU A 197 14.07 -9.73 -4.38
C LEU A 197 14.97 -10.37 -3.30
N LEU A 198 14.52 -11.43 -2.64
CA LEU A 198 15.29 -12.13 -1.61
C LEU A 198 16.54 -12.81 -2.19
N LYS A 199 16.44 -13.46 -3.37
CA LYS A 199 17.56 -14.16 -4.01
C LYS A 199 18.66 -13.21 -4.49
N SER A 200 18.29 -12.00 -4.92
CA SER A 200 19.25 -11.01 -5.41
C SER A 200 20.19 -10.48 -4.32
N GLY A 201 19.77 -10.56 -3.05
CA GLY A 201 20.47 -9.92 -1.93
C GLY A 201 20.37 -8.40 -1.92
N TYR A 202 19.83 -7.77 -2.97
CA TYR A 202 19.51 -6.35 -3.02
C TYR A 202 18.05 -6.14 -2.66
N LEU A 203 17.78 -5.68 -1.45
CA LEU A 203 16.45 -5.50 -0.90
C LEU A 203 15.92 -4.06 -1.11
N GLY A 204 16.20 -3.49 -2.27
CA GLY A 204 15.70 -2.19 -2.70
C GLY A 204 14.46 -2.31 -3.57
N GLY A 205 13.48 -1.42 -3.37
CA GLY A 205 12.24 -1.43 -4.15
C GLY A 205 11.28 -0.32 -3.78
N LYS A 206 10.05 -0.42 -4.25
CA LYS A 206 8.96 0.48 -3.85
C LYS A 206 7.85 -0.28 -3.11
N CYS A 207 6.67 0.30 -3.04
CA CYS A 207 5.61 -0.19 -2.14
C CYS A 207 5.18 -1.63 -2.46
N ALA A 208 5.06 -2.03 -3.75
CA ALA A 208 4.67 -3.40 -4.09
C ALA A 208 5.74 -4.43 -3.72
N ASP A 209 7.03 -4.05 -3.81
CA ASP A 209 8.13 -4.92 -3.44
C ASP A 209 8.21 -5.10 -1.92
N LEU A 210 8.15 -3.99 -1.16
CA LEU A 210 8.38 -4.01 0.29
C LEU A 210 7.16 -4.52 1.06
N ASN A 211 5.94 -4.09 0.69
CA ASN A 211 4.72 -4.58 1.31
C ASN A 211 4.42 -6.01 0.87
N GLY A 212 4.66 -6.35 -0.42
CA GLY A 212 4.54 -7.73 -0.92
C GLY A 212 5.47 -8.70 -0.20
N LEU A 213 6.70 -8.27 0.14
CA LEU A 213 7.64 -9.06 0.94
C LEU A 213 7.07 -9.37 2.32
N PHE A 214 6.50 -8.38 3.02
CA PHE A 214 5.81 -8.60 4.29
C PHE A 214 4.63 -9.57 4.13
N VAL A 215 3.78 -9.38 3.12
CA VAL A 215 2.60 -10.23 2.87
C VAL A 215 3.00 -11.67 2.59
N ALA A 216 3.97 -11.90 1.71
CA ALA A 216 4.43 -13.25 1.37
C ALA A 216 5.02 -13.98 2.58
N MET A 217 5.83 -13.29 3.39
CA MET A 217 6.39 -13.85 4.62
C MET A 217 5.31 -14.18 5.66
N CYS A 218 4.27 -13.36 5.84
CA CYS A 218 3.13 -13.69 6.68
C CYS A 218 2.41 -14.95 6.20
N ARG A 219 2.09 -15.03 4.89
CA ARG A 219 1.42 -16.19 4.28
C ARG A 219 2.24 -17.47 4.45
N SER A 220 3.57 -17.39 4.31
CA SER A 220 4.48 -18.53 4.47
C SER A 220 4.44 -19.12 5.90
N LEU A 221 4.14 -18.30 6.90
CA LEU A 221 3.95 -18.68 8.31
C LEU A 221 2.48 -18.99 8.65
N ARG A 222 1.60 -19.13 7.65
CA ARG A 222 0.17 -19.40 7.82
C ARG A 222 -0.61 -18.25 8.49
N ILE A 223 -0.11 -17.04 8.44
CA ILE A 223 -0.80 -15.82 8.84
C ILE A 223 -1.48 -15.23 7.59
N PRO A 224 -2.83 -15.19 7.52
CA PRO A 224 -3.50 -14.59 6.36
C PRO A 224 -3.06 -13.12 6.21
N ALA A 225 -2.63 -12.76 5.03
CA ALA A 225 -2.17 -11.40 4.74
C ALA A 225 -2.49 -11.00 3.30
N ARG A 226 -2.70 -9.70 3.06
CA ARG A 226 -3.04 -9.18 1.73
C ARG A 226 -2.44 -7.81 1.50
N ASP A 227 -2.12 -7.53 0.25
CA ASP A 227 -1.90 -6.17 -0.21
C ASP A 227 -3.23 -5.48 -0.45
N SER A 228 -3.23 -4.17 -0.25
CA SER A 228 -4.33 -3.26 -0.55
C SER A 228 -3.84 -2.25 -1.57
N TYR A 229 -4.27 -2.39 -2.81
CA TYR A 229 -3.87 -1.54 -3.93
C TYR A 229 -4.76 -0.31 -4.04
N GLY A 230 -4.17 0.87 -4.23
CA GLY A 230 -4.94 2.09 -4.25
C GLY A 230 -4.15 3.33 -4.64
N VAL A 231 -4.67 4.50 -4.31
CA VAL A 231 -4.06 5.80 -4.65
C VAL A 231 -4.23 6.80 -3.50
N ARG A 232 -3.23 7.65 -3.28
CA ARG A 232 -3.34 8.77 -2.34
C ARG A 232 -4.26 9.83 -2.94
N VAL A 233 -5.12 10.42 -2.09
CA VAL A 233 -6.16 11.38 -2.51
C VAL A 233 -6.05 12.72 -1.80
N ALA A 234 -5.19 12.84 -0.81
CA ALA A 234 -4.95 14.08 -0.07
C ALA A 234 -3.55 14.11 0.54
N ASP A 235 -3.12 15.31 0.94
CA ASP A 235 -1.92 15.48 1.74
C ASP A 235 -2.11 14.88 3.13
N SER A 236 -1.00 14.46 3.74
CA SER A 236 -1.03 13.90 5.09
C SER A 236 -1.35 14.99 6.11
N ARG A 237 -2.30 14.70 7.00
CA ARG A 237 -2.61 15.52 8.19
C ARG A 237 -1.76 15.14 9.40
N ARG A 238 -0.95 14.07 9.28
CA ARG A 238 -0.03 13.61 10.32
C ARG A 238 1.36 14.25 10.21
N GLY A 239 1.51 15.27 9.34
CA GLY A 239 2.75 16.05 9.20
C GLY A 239 3.83 15.42 8.33
N TYR A 240 3.50 14.40 7.51
CA TYR A 240 4.44 13.77 6.57
C TYR A 240 4.24 14.34 5.15
N LYS A 241 5.24 15.04 4.64
CA LYS A 241 5.21 15.60 3.27
C LYS A 241 5.17 14.51 2.20
N CYS A 242 5.93 13.43 2.42
CA CYS A 242 6.06 12.35 1.45
C CYS A 242 4.90 11.34 1.45
N LEU A 243 4.05 11.32 2.50
CA LEU A 243 2.96 10.34 2.64
C LEU A 243 1.60 10.84 2.15
N GLY A 244 1.56 11.93 1.39
CA GLY A 244 0.34 12.50 0.84
C GLY A 244 0.53 13.06 -0.56
N LYS A 245 -0.59 13.34 -1.22
CA LYS A 245 -0.65 14.07 -2.50
C LYS A 245 -2.08 14.53 -2.75
N SER A 246 -2.25 15.81 -3.06
CA SER A 246 -3.53 16.43 -3.42
C SER A 246 -3.52 16.92 -4.87
N GLY A 247 -4.68 17.15 -5.43
CA GLY A 247 -4.86 17.69 -6.80
C GLY A 247 -4.50 16.65 -7.84
N ASP A 248 -3.42 16.85 -8.57
CA ASP A 248 -2.88 15.86 -9.50
C ASP A 248 -2.20 14.72 -8.73
N ILE A 249 -2.85 13.56 -8.75
CA ILE A 249 -2.43 12.33 -8.09
C ILE A 249 -2.04 11.22 -9.07
N SER A 250 -1.76 11.57 -10.33
CA SER A 250 -1.46 10.62 -11.42
C SER A 250 -0.26 9.71 -11.13
N LYS A 251 0.63 10.12 -10.23
CA LYS A 251 1.80 9.36 -9.78
C LYS A 251 1.75 9.01 -8.28
N ALA A 252 0.56 9.02 -7.69
CA ALA A 252 0.36 8.80 -6.26
C ALA A 252 -0.20 7.40 -5.93
N GLN A 253 -0.12 6.46 -6.87
CA GLN A 253 -0.46 5.06 -6.60
C GLN A 253 0.40 4.54 -5.45
N HIS A 254 -0.23 3.76 -4.58
CA HIS A 254 0.42 3.19 -3.42
C HIS A 254 -0.33 1.94 -2.97
N CYS A 255 0.38 0.87 -2.70
CA CYS A 255 -0.18 -0.30 -2.01
C CYS A 255 0.20 -0.26 -0.53
N ARG A 256 -0.65 -0.85 0.28
CA ARG A 256 -0.47 -1.06 1.72
C ARG A 256 -0.67 -2.54 2.03
N ALA A 257 -0.41 -2.97 3.25
CA ALA A 257 -0.56 -4.37 3.63
C ALA A 257 -1.42 -4.53 4.88
N GLU A 258 -2.06 -5.68 4.99
CA GLU A 258 -2.79 -6.11 6.17
C GLU A 258 -2.45 -7.57 6.50
N PHE A 259 -2.45 -7.90 7.79
CA PHE A 259 -2.47 -9.28 8.24
C PHE A 259 -3.69 -9.53 9.14
N TYR A 260 -4.14 -10.76 9.19
CA TYR A 260 -5.31 -11.14 9.98
C TYR A 260 -4.93 -11.98 11.19
N THR A 261 -5.58 -11.69 12.31
CA THR A 261 -5.62 -12.60 13.47
C THR A 261 -7.04 -12.76 13.97
N ALA A 262 -7.37 -13.92 14.52
CA ALA A 262 -8.71 -14.15 15.10
C ALA A 262 -9.00 -13.24 16.31
N ALA A 263 -7.97 -12.65 16.91
CA ALA A 263 -8.08 -11.78 18.07
C ALA A 263 -8.40 -10.32 17.70
N LEU A 264 -7.91 -9.85 16.54
CA LEU A 264 -7.92 -8.43 16.16
C LEU A 264 -8.64 -8.18 14.83
N GLY A 265 -8.91 -9.23 14.03
CA GLY A 265 -9.33 -9.08 12.63
C GLY A 265 -8.17 -8.66 11.73
N TRP A 266 -8.47 -7.93 10.66
CA TRP A 266 -7.48 -7.38 9.74
C TRP A 266 -6.76 -6.19 10.36
N VAL A 267 -5.44 -6.32 10.55
CA VAL A 267 -4.56 -5.28 11.14
C VAL A 267 -3.82 -4.56 10.02
N PRO A 268 -3.99 -3.23 9.88
CA PRO A 268 -3.32 -2.45 8.86
C PRO A 268 -1.84 -2.25 9.18
N VAL A 269 -0.97 -2.39 8.17
CA VAL A 269 0.47 -2.11 8.28
C VAL A 269 1.01 -1.46 7.00
N ASP A 270 2.15 -0.76 7.10
CA ASP A 270 2.80 -0.17 5.93
C ASP A 270 4.31 0.04 6.15
N PRO A 271 5.13 -1.02 6.11
CA PRO A 271 6.58 -0.89 6.24
C PRO A 271 7.21 -0.11 5.08
N ALA A 272 6.59 -0.12 3.88
CA ALA A 272 7.08 0.63 2.73
C ALA A 272 6.99 2.16 2.95
N ASP A 273 5.95 2.65 3.61
CA ASP A 273 5.83 4.07 3.94
C ASP A 273 6.84 4.51 5.00
N VAL A 274 7.23 3.65 5.95
CA VAL A 274 8.35 3.96 6.85
C VAL A 274 9.63 4.17 6.05
N ARG A 275 9.93 3.29 5.07
CA ARG A 275 11.10 3.45 4.20
C ARG A 275 10.99 4.66 3.28
N LYS A 276 9.77 5.07 2.93
CA LYS A 276 9.53 6.31 2.19
C LYS A 276 9.84 7.54 3.04
N VAL A 277 9.46 7.56 4.31
CA VAL A 277 9.83 8.63 5.26
C VAL A 277 11.35 8.73 5.41
N VAL A 278 12.06 7.59 5.51
CA VAL A 278 13.52 7.56 5.56
C VAL A 278 14.15 8.26 4.37
N LEU A 279 13.64 8.06 3.17
CA LEU A 279 14.28 8.55 1.95
C LEU A 279 13.76 9.91 1.48
N GLU A 280 12.45 10.16 1.57
CA GLU A 280 11.78 11.23 0.83
C GLU A 280 11.19 12.33 1.71
N GLU A 281 11.22 12.20 3.04
CA GLU A 281 10.61 13.19 3.92
C GLU A 281 11.42 14.50 3.97
N GLU A 282 12.75 14.38 3.90
CA GLU A 282 13.68 15.51 3.84
C GLU A 282 14.76 15.30 2.78
N VAL A 283 15.30 16.39 2.27
CA VAL A 283 16.40 16.32 1.30
C VAL A 283 17.62 15.67 1.97
N GLY A 284 18.16 14.64 1.33
CA GLY A 284 19.26 13.84 1.89
C GLY A 284 18.82 12.66 2.76
N GLY A 285 17.51 12.52 2.99
CA GLY A 285 16.94 11.43 3.77
C GLY A 285 17.08 11.62 5.28
N LEU A 286 16.46 10.71 6.04
CA LEU A 286 16.50 10.67 7.50
C LEU A 286 17.09 9.33 7.97
N PRO A 287 17.90 9.30 9.02
CA PRO A 287 18.34 8.03 9.60
C PRO A 287 17.14 7.29 10.23
N LEU A 288 17.23 5.96 10.31
CA LEU A 288 16.19 5.15 10.96
C LEU A 288 15.92 5.58 12.42
N SER A 289 16.93 6.07 13.13
CA SER A 289 16.81 6.56 14.50
C SER A 289 16.12 7.92 14.64
N HIS A 290 15.85 8.62 13.52
CA HIS A 290 15.24 9.95 13.58
C HIS A 290 13.83 9.87 14.21
N PRO A 291 13.45 10.79 15.12
CA PRO A 291 12.16 10.74 15.83
C PRO A 291 10.95 10.65 14.92
N LYS A 292 10.96 11.35 13.78
CA LYS A 292 9.88 11.33 12.78
C LYS A 292 9.74 9.95 12.11
N VAL A 293 10.86 9.27 11.83
CA VAL A 293 10.86 7.91 11.29
C VAL A 293 10.35 6.91 12.34
N GLN A 294 10.79 7.04 13.59
CA GLN A 294 10.34 6.19 14.70
C GLN A 294 8.84 6.38 14.98
N ALA A 295 8.32 7.60 14.88
CA ALA A 295 6.89 7.86 14.99
C ALA A 295 6.09 7.20 13.86
N ALA A 296 6.55 7.29 12.60
CA ALA A 296 5.96 6.58 11.47
C ALA A 296 6.01 5.06 11.66
N ARG A 297 7.17 4.52 12.07
CA ARG A 297 7.38 3.09 12.35
C ARG A 297 6.41 2.57 13.40
N ALA A 298 6.22 3.30 14.48
CA ALA A 298 5.26 2.92 15.52
C ALA A 298 3.81 3.01 15.04
N ALA A 299 3.44 4.08 14.33
CA ALA A 299 2.07 4.31 13.89
C ALA A 299 1.61 3.37 12.76
N LEU A 300 2.50 3.06 11.81
CA LEU A 300 2.18 2.26 10.62
C LEU A 300 2.16 0.75 10.88
N PHE A 301 2.21 0.32 12.11
CA PHE A 301 1.82 -1.02 12.54
C PHE A 301 0.56 -0.93 13.40
N GLY A 302 -0.58 -1.05 12.79
CA GLY A 302 -1.89 -0.96 13.42
C GLY A 302 -2.72 0.22 12.93
N SER A 303 -2.17 1.16 12.14
CA SER A 303 -2.98 2.27 11.62
C SER A 303 -2.62 2.72 10.20
N TRP A 304 -3.66 3.20 9.50
CA TRP A 304 -3.53 3.94 8.25
C TRP A 304 -4.17 5.31 8.38
N GLU A 305 -3.49 6.34 7.90
CA GLU A 305 -4.12 7.59 7.57
C GLU A 305 -4.89 7.41 6.26
N MET A 306 -6.18 7.71 6.25
CA MET A 306 -7.03 7.50 5.08
C MET A 306 -7.12 8.75 4.18
N ASN A 307 -5.99 9.37 3.95
CA ASN A 307 -5.68 10.24 2.81
C ASN A 307 -5.40 9.42 1.53
N TRP A 308 -5.90 8.20 1.48
CA TRP A 308 -5.68 7.18 0.48
C TRP A 308 -6.97 6.33 0.34
N ILE A 309 -7.25 5.82 -0.86
CA ILE A 309 -8.39 4.95 -1.14
C ILE A 309 -7.94 3.60 -1.65
N VAL A 310 -8.66 2.55 -1.25
CA VAL A 310 -8.48 1.18 -1.73
C VAL A 310 -9.24 1.01 -3.04
N TYR A 311 -8.57 0.48 -4.06
CA TYR A 311 -9.21 -0.06 -5.25
C TYR A 311 -9.57 -1.54 -5.06
N ASN A 312 -8.61 -2.35 -4.65
CA ASN A 312 -8.79 -3.81 -4.52
C ASN A 312 -7.67 -4.48 -3.72
N HIS A 313 -7.78 -5.82 -3.58
CA HIS A 313 -6.80 -6.69 -2.93
C HIS A 313 -6.35 -7.84 -3.86
N GLY A 314 -6.54 -7.70 -5.17
CA GLY A 314 -6.33 -8.79 -6.13
C GLY A 314 -4.88 -8.98 -6.52
N HIS A 315 -4.48 -10.24 -6.65
CA HIS A 315 -3.23 -10.68 -7.27
C HIS A 315 -3.55 -11.54 -8.49
N ASP A 316 -2.58 -11.62 -9.42
CA ASP A 316 -2.72 -12.40 -10.65
C ASP A 316 -4.05 -12.08 -11.37
N VAL A 317 -4.32 -10.78 -11.52
CA VAL A 317 -5.60 -10.28 -12.00
C VAL A 317 -5.75 -10.55 -13.50
N ALA A 318 -6.64 -11.46 -13.84
CA ALA A 318 -7.05 -11.67 -15.24
C ALA A 318 -7.92 -10.49 -15.70
N LEU A 319 -7.46 -9.75 -16.70
CA LEU A 319 -8.22 -8.65 -17.28
C LEU A 319 -9.27 -9.22 -18.26
N PRO A 320 -10.59 -9.00 -18.03
CA PRO A 320 -11.64 -9.61 -18.82
C PRO A 320 -11.57 -9.24 -20.30
N GLY A 321 -11.43 -10.27 -21.16
CA GLY A 321 -11.27 -10.10 -22.62
C GLY A 321 -9.83 -9.91 -23.10
N SER A 322 -8.85 -9.76 -22.20
CA SER A 322 -7.43 -9.68 -22.56
C SER A 322 -6.93 -11.02 -23.11
N ARG A 323 -6.02 -10.95 -24.08
CA ARG A 323 -5.27 -12.09 -24.62
C ARG A 323 -3.95 -12.31 -23.88
N GLY A 324 -3.53 -11.32 -23.08
CA GLY A 324 -2.30 -11.37 -22.30
C GLY A 324 -2.45 -12.15 -20.98
N LEU A 325 -1.31 -12.46 -20.36
CA LEU A 325 -1.27 -13.09 -19.04
C LEU A 325 -1.91 -12.20 -17.96
N PRO A 326 -2.38 -12.78 -16.84
CA PRO A 326 -2.80 -12.01 -15.69
C PRO A 326 -1.73 -11.00 -15.26
N ILE A 327 -2.16 -9.82 -14.84
CA ILE A 327 -1.25 -8.80 -14.27
C ILE A 327 -1.02 -9.06 -12.78
N PRO A 328 0.16 -8.72 -12.23
CA PRO A 328 0.46 -8.93 -10.82
C PRO A 328 -0.58 -8.31 -9.89
N PHE A 329 -1.01 -7.10 -10.20
CA PHE A 329 -2.01 -6.34 -9.45
C PHE A 329 -2.64 -5.25 -10.34
N LEU A 330 -3.86 -4.82 -10.00
CA LEU A 330 -4.56 -3.75 -10.71
C LEU A 330 -4.55 -2.46 -9.87
N MET A 331 -3.64 -1.53 -10.19
CA MET A 331 -3.53 -0.23 -9.52
C MET A 331 -3.40 0.93 -10.51
N TYR A 332 -3.04 0.62 -11.75
CA TYR A 332 -2.97 1.54 -12.89
C TYR A 332 -4.07 1.22 -13.90
N PRO A 333 -4.54 2.20 -14.68
CA PRO A 333 -5.24 1.89 -15.91
C PRO A 333 -4.38 0.97 -16.80
N ASN A 334 -4.99 0.03 -17.48
CA ASN A 334 -4.34 -0.89 -18.41
C ASN A 334 -5.07 -0.87 -19.75
N ALA A 335 -4.34 -0.97 -20.85
CA ALA A 335 -4.94 -1.09 -22.19
C ALA A 335 -4.25 -2.18 -23.01
N GLU A 336 -5.00 -2.76 -23.96
CA GLU A 336 -4.53 -3.74 -24.91
C GLU A 336 -5.11 -3.45 -26.28
N THR A 337 -4.24 -3.39 -27.29
CA THR A 337 -4.61 -3.23 -28.70
C THR A 337 -4.46 -4.53 -29.46
N ALA A 338 -4.72 -4.55 -30.77
CA ALA A 338 -4.42 -5.71 -31.60
C ALA A 338 -2.93 -6.12 -31.57
N GLU A 339 -2.02 -5.16 -31.31
CA GLU A 339 -0.58 -5.36 -31.23
C GLU A 339 -0.10 -5.87 -29.85
N GLY A 340 -0.97 -5.84 -28.83
CA GLY A 340 -0.66 -6.30 -27.49
C GLY A 340 -0.97 -5.30 -26.39
N ARG A 341 -0.50 -5.61 -25.18
CA ARG A 341 -0.73 -4.79 -24.00
C ARG A 341 0.21 -3.57 -24.00
N LEU A 342 -0.37 -2.39 -23.78
CA LEU A 342 0.38 -1.15 -23.66
C LEU A 342 1.03 -1.04 -22.28
N ASN A 343 2.15 -0.33 -22.21
CA ASN A 343 2.83 -0.06 -20.95
C ASN A 343 2.18 1.14 -20.24
N SER A 344 1.52 0.91 -19.12
CA SER A 344 0.86 1.95 -18.32
C SER A 344 1.82 3.03 -17.78
N LEU A 345 3.13 2.80 -17.84
CA LEU A 345 4.16 3.75 -17.41
C LEU A 345 4.83 4.49 -18.58
N ASP A 346 4.41 4.22 -19.82
CA ASP A 346 4.91 4.89 -21.01
C ASP A 346 3.88 5.89 -21.57
N PRO A 347 4.06 7.19 -21.30
CA PRO A 347 3.12 8.21 -21.75
C PRO A 347 3.14 8.48 -23.25
N THR A 348 4.06 7.86 -24.00
CA THR A 348 4.12 8.04 -25.47
C THR A 348 3.04 7.22 -26.18
N THR A 349 2.62 6.11 -25.60
CA THR A 349 1.62 5.20 -26.16
C THR A 349 0.31 5.19 -25.37
N PHE A 350 0.40 5.44 -24.05
CA PHE A 350 -0.72 5.36 -23.14
C PHE A 350 -0.62 6.43 -22.05
N ARG A 351 -1.56 7.39 -22.06
CA ARG A 351 -1.58 8.48 -21.09
C ARG A 351 -2.76 8.35 -20.15
N TYR A 352 -2.56 8.67 -18.89
CA TYR A 352 -3.66 8.88 -17.96
C TYR A 352 -3.30 9.96 -16.94
N GLU A 353 -4.35 10.63 -16.48
CA GLU A 353 -4.27 11.59 -15.40
C GLU A 353 -5.31 11.21 -14.33
N ILE A 354 -4.94 11.38 -13.07
CA ILE A 354 -5.83 11.16 -11.95
C ILE A 354 -5.83 12.41 -11.08
N HIS A 355 -7.01 12.99 -10.88
CA HIS A 355 -7.19 14.16 -10.03
C HIS A 355 -8.07 13.82 -8.83
N SER A 356 -7.75 14.36 -7.66
CA SER A 356 -8.59 14.25 -6.48
C SER A 356 -8.96 15.62 -5.92
N ARG A 357 -10.19 15.71 -5.41
CA ARG A 357 -10.70 16.87 -4.70
C ARG A 357 -11.52 16.43 -3.49
N GLU A 358 -11.18 16.95 -2.32
CA GLU A 358 -12.02 16.82 -1.11
C GLU A 358 -13.29 17.69 -1.27
N VAL A 359 -14.47 17.14 -0.94
CA VAL A 359 -15.78 17.78 -1.13
C VAL A 359 -16.61 17.74 0.14
#